data_c4fd8d9fb0d1961032ec482d8262b7b0
#
_entry.id   c4fd8d9fb0d1961032ec482d8262b7b0
#
_cell.length_a   1.000
_cell.length_b   1.000
_cell.length_c   1.000
_cell.angle_alpha   90.00
_cell.angle_beta   90.00
_cell.angle_gamma   90.00
#
_symmetry.space_group_name_H-M   'P 1'
#
loop_
_entity.id
_entity.type
_entity.pdbx_description
1 polymer ?
#
loop_
_entity_poly.entity_id
_entity_poly.type
_entity_poly.pdbx_seq_one_letter_code
_entity_poly.pdbx_strand_id
1 'polypeptide(L)'
;MDIQSANFKSIKSVSNNTWFYKPVNDELKNQVKKDLDIEKLTASILANRGIEGPDLAVFLDHTLKNNMPDPASINDMEKAIKRISHAVLIKEPIGIIGDYDVDGLVSASILFRYLRPYCPVTVKIPDRFNDGYGPNLRFLEEFEQSNINLIITVDCGSNSVDLISKKNDLDIIIFDHHQTDQLDIGFANVNPNRDDDKSGLNYLAAAGVVFLAIISLNRELRNRDFFKNSPSDWDLLQFVPLVAMATIADVVPLRKLNRALVKQGLKLYERYSNYGINSILGQKSSKSDISYQDIGYLIGPMINAGGRMGQSHLGFELLTSDTASIANQISDELRALNEARKSKEQYCLELAIQEYENNLKKDAIIALELDALHIGVIGLISSRLTNIYHKTSCVMTSLPDDRDILIGSARSWGDVNIGSLVNDALSNNILITGGGHKMAAGFKLHRKNLPLFRDFLAETRLDTGRIEGKIIKADGLLMASAVTNELVKKIVNLGPYGNSFEEPLFIFPGHRISGLTALKNEHL
;
A
#
# COMPACT_ATOMS: atom_id res chain seq x y z
N MET A 1 2.37 -44.85 -7.41
CA MET A 1 2.45 -43.93 -8.55
C MET A 1 3.50 -42.89 -8.23
N ASP A 2 4.53 -42.85 -9.01
CA ASP A 2 5.62 -41.91 -8.82
C ASP A 2 5.13 -40.51 -9.25
N ILE A 3 4.86 -39.66 -8.26
CA ILE A 3 4.24 -38.32 -8.45
C ILE A 3 5.18 -37.39 -9.21
N GLN A 4 6.45 -37.75 -9.34
CA GLN A 4 7.45 -36.99 -10.09
C GLN A 4 7.31 -37.13 -11.61
N SER A 5 6.63 -38.16 -12.09
CA SER A 5 6.44 -38.43 -13.51
C SER A 5 5.10 -37.97 -14.07
N ALA A 6 4.15 -37.56 -13.23
CA ALA A 6 2.89 -37.00 -13.69
C ALA A 6 3.13 -35.61 -14.26
N ASN A 7 2.92 -35.46 -15.56
CA ASN A 7 2.81 -34.17 -16.27
C ASN A 7 1.59 -33.41 -15.75
N PHE A 8 1.68 -32.89 -14.53
CA PHE A 8 0.62 -32.16 -13.85
C PHE A 8 0.51 -30.76 -14.48
N LYS A 9 -0.21 -30.65 -15.60
CA LYS A 9 -0.33 -29.39 -16.30
C LYS A 9 -1.34 -28.46 -15.64
N SER A 10 -2.49 -28.94 -15.24
CA SER A 10 -3.48 -28.16 -14.48
C SER A 10 -4.61 -29.05 -13.94
N ILE A 11 -5.18 -28.69 -12.78
CA ILE A 11 -6.42 -29.28 -12.25
C ILE A 11 -7.46 -28.17 -12.07
N LYS A 12 -8.70 -28.42 -12.52
CA LYS A 12 -9.84 -27.59 -12.14
C LYS A 12 -10.38 -28.04 -10.78
N SER A 13 -10.53 -27.09 -9.86
CA SER A 13 -11.19 -27.31 -8.57
C SER A 13 -12.71 -27.27 -8.68
N VAL A 14 -13.42 -27.70 -7.63
CA VAL A 14 -14.88 -27.60 -7.53
C VAL A 14 -15.38 -26.16 -7.64
N SER A 15 -14.57 -25.18 -7.22
CA SER A 15 -14.82 -23.73 -7.35
C SER A 15 -14.37 -23.16 -8.68
N ASN A 16 -14.18 -23.99 -9.71
CA ASN A 16 -13.77 -23.60 -11.06
C ASN A 16 -12.37 -22.93 -11.18
N ASN A 17 -11.57 -22.95 -10.11
CA ASN A 17 -10.19 -22.47 -10.15
C ASN A 17 -9.28 -23.47 -10.85
N THR A 18 -8.31 -22.96 -11.61
CA THR A 18 -7.29 -23.78 -12.26
C THR A 18 -6.02 -23.79 -11.42
N TRP A 19 -5.63 -24.95 -10.91
CA TRP A 19 -4.43 -25.14 -10.12
C TRP A 19 -3.30 -25.61 -11.01
N PHE A 20 -2.16 -24.94 -10.92
CA PHE A 20 -0.92 -25.33 -11.58
C PHE A 20 0.12 -25.71 -10.55
N TYR A 21 0.78 -26.82 -10.77
CA TYR A 21 2.06 -27.13 -10.16
C TYR A 21 3.15 -26.94 -11.19
N LYS A 22 4.07 -26.02 -10.94
CA LYS A 22 5.27 -25.86 -11.77
C LYS A 22 6.38 -26.68 -11.13
N PRO A 23 6.80 -27.82 -11.73
CA PRO A 23 7.98 -28.51 -11.27
C PRO A 23 9.19 -27.59 -11.47
N VAL A 24 9.90 -27.30 -10.40
CA VAL A 24 11.14 -26.54 -10.47
C VAL A 24 12.18 -27.43 -11.13
N ASN A 25 12.98 -26.86 -12.03
CA ASN A 25 14.14 -27.53 -12.60
C ASN A 25 15.03 -28.08 -11.46
N ASP A 26 15.34 -29.38 -11.49
CA ASP A 26 16.13 -30.01 -10.43
C ASP A 26 17.57 -29.49 -10.36
N GLU A 27 18.13 -28.99 -11.46
CA GLU A 27 19.44 -28.33 -11.48
C GLU A 27 19.40 -27.04 -10.67
N LEU A 28 18.36 -26.22 -10.86
CA LEU A 28 18.16 -24.97 -10.13
C LEU A 28 17.93 -25.22 -8.64
N LYS A 29 17.09 -26.23 -8.29
CA LYS A 29 16.91 -26.65 -6.89
C LYS A 29 18.22 -27.06 -6.23
N ASN A 30 19.03 -27.84 -6.95
CA ASN A 30 20.27 -28.37 -6.41
C ASN A 30 21.31 -27.27 -6.27
N GLN A 31 21.34 -26.30 -7.18
CA GLN A 31 22.21 -25.14 -7.10
C GLN A 31 21.84 -24.28 -5.88
N VAL A 32 20.58 -23.87 -5.74
CA VAL A 32 20.08 -23.09 -4.60
C VAL A 32 20.31 -23.82 -3.28
N LYS A 33 20.08 -25.14 -3.24
CA LYS A 33 20.34 -25.95 -2.05
C LYS A 33 21.82 -25.99 -1.69
N LYS A 34 22.71 -26.14 -2.68
CA LYS A 34 24.16 -26.22 -2.48
C LYS A 34 24.72 -24.89 -1.97
N ASP A 35 24.24 -23.79 -2.54
CA ASP A 35 24.75 -22.46 -2.21
C ASP A 35 24.38 -22.02 -0.78
N LEU A 36 23.31 -22.58 -0.20
CA LEU A 36 22.74 -22.13 1.08
C LEU A 36 22.61 -23.19 2.15
N ASP A 37 22.92 -24.44 1.85
CA ASP A 37 22.65 -25.59 2.73
C ASP A 37 21.17 -25.63 3.23
N ILE A 38 20.22 -25.26 2.36
CA ILE A 38 18.78 -25.26 2.65
C ILE A 38 18.11 -26.50 2.08
N GLU A 39 16.96 -26.85 2.69
CA GLU A 39 16.18 -28.01 2.25
C GLU A 39 15.58 -27.83 0.85
N LYS A 40 15.35 -28.95 0.15
CA LYS A 40 14.79 -28.97 -1.21
C LYS A 40 13.49 -28.18 -1.37
N LEU A 41 12.62 -28.17 -0.35
CA LEU A 41 11.36 -27.45 -0.40
C LEU A 41 11.55 -25.94 -0.36
N THR A 42 12.39 -25.45 0.56
CA THR A 42 12.76 -24.04 0.64
C THR A 42 13.43 -23.55 -0.64
N ALA A 43 14.36 -24.35 -1.18
CA ALA A 43 14.97 -24.09 -2.48
C ALA A 43 13.94 -24.01 -3.61
N SER A 44 12.93 -24.90 -3.60
CA SER A 44 11.85 -24.88 -4.58
C SER A 44 11.00 -23.62 -4.51
N ILE A 45 10.68 -23.16 -3.30
CA ILE A 45 9.90 -21.92 -3.07
C ILE A 45 10.65 -20.71 -3.65
N LEU A 46 11.95 -20.59 -3.37
CA LEU A 46 12.78 -19.49 -3.86
C LEU A 46 12.94 -19.52 -5.39
N ALA A 47 13.25 -20.68 -5.93
CA ALA A 47 13.42 -20.87 -7.37
C ALA A 47 12.11 -20.63 -8.16
N ASN A 48 10.93 -21.03 -7.61
CA ASN A 48 9.62 -20.74 -8.22
C ASN A 48 9.32 -19.24 -8.33
N ARG A 49 9.95 -18.43 -7.48
CA ARG A 49 9.84 -16.96 -7.47
C ARG A 49 10.97 -16.27 -8.23
N GLY A 50 11.82 -17.04 -8.93
CA GLY A 50 12.95 -16.52 -9.71
C GLY A 50 14.07 -15.94 -8.85
N ILE A 51 14.17 -16.36 -7.58
CA ILE A 51 15.23 -15.93 -6.66
C ILE A 51 16.35 -16.95 -6.72
N GLU A 52 17.41 -16.61 -7.43
CA GLU A 52 18.54 -17.49 -7.73
C GLU A 52 19.86 -16.72 -7.90
N GLY A 53 20.97 -17.42 -7.90
CA GLY A 53 22.28 -16.83 -8.11
C GLY A 53 22.60 -15.70 -7.12
N PRO A 54 23.12 -14.54 -7.60
CA PRO A 54 23.46 -13.40 -6.75
C PRO A 54 22.28 -12.83 -5.96
N ASP A 55 21.07 -12.90 -6.52
CA ASP A 55 19.85 -12.37 -5.87
C ASP A 55 19.48 -13.15 -4.61
N LEU A 56 19.93 -14.39 -4.50
CA LEU A 56 19.69 -15.25 -3.36
C LEU A 56 20.36 -14.72 -2.08
N ALA A 57 21.61 -14.31 -2.19
CA ALA A 57 22.34 -13.73 -1.07
C ALA A 57 21.70 -12.41 -0.60
N VAL A 58 21.31 -11.57 -1.55
CA VAL A 58 20.59 -10.29 -1.28
C VAL A 58 19.24 -10.56 -0.64
N PHE A 59 18.49 -11.54 -1.15
CA PHE A 59 17.17 -11.90 -0.61
C PHE A 59 17.24 -12.42 0.83
N LEU A 60 18.29 -13.14 1.19
CA LEU A 60 18.48 -13.71 2.53
C LEU A 60 19.16 -12.74 3.50
N ASP A 61 19.86 -11.73 2.99
CA ASP A 61 20.43 -10.68 3.82
C ASP A 61 19.35 -9.65 4.16
N HIS A 62 18.94 -9.68 5.42
CA HIS A 62 17.93 -8.77 5.95
C HIS A 62 18.53 -7.64 6.78
N THR A 63 19.84 -7.41 6.68
CA THR A 63 20.47 -6.31 7.40
C THR A 63 20.20 -4.99 6.70
N LEU A 64 19.80 -3.97 7.45
CA LEU A 64 19.61 -2.63 6.89
C LEU A 64 20.93 -2.10 6.33
N LYS A 65 22.04 -2.38 6.99
CA LYS A 65 23.36 -1.90 6.57
C LYS A 65 23.72 -2.30 5.13
N ASN A 66 23.45 -3.53 4.75
CA ASN A 66 23.83 -4.05 3.43
C ASN A 66 22.79 -3.73 2.34
N ASN A 67 21.55 -3.47 2.76
CA ASN A 67 20.44 -3.15 1.84
C ASN A 67 20.16 -1.66 1.71
N MET A 68 20.82 -0.80 2.50
CA MET A 68 20.61 0.64 2.46
C MET A 68 21.30 1.24 1.23
N PRO A 69 20.53 1.81 0.28
CA PRO A 69 21.10 2.54 -0.84
C PRO A 69 21.67 3.87 -0.39
N ASP A 70 22.45 4.51 -1.24
CA ASP A 70 22.75 5.93 -1.04
C ASP A 70 21.47 6.75 -1.33
N PRO A 71 20.96 7.52 -0.35
CA PRO A 71 19.77 8.35 -0.57
C PRO A 71 19.93 9.36 -1.71
N ALA A 72 21.16 9.86 -1.96
CA ALA A 72 21.45 10.81 -3.04
C ALA A 72 21.24 10.21 -4.45
N SER A 73 21.04 8.88 -4.57
CA SER A 73 20.73 8.25 -5.85
C SER A 73 19.34 8.62 -6.39
N ILE A 74 18.40 9.05 -5.52
CA ILE A 74 17.07 9.53 -5.95
C ILE A 74 17.22 10.98 -6.42
N ASN A 75 16.65 11.26 -7.59
CA ASN A 75 16.66 12.61 -8.15
C ASN A 75 16.11 13.64 -7.16
N ASP A 76 16.66 14.84 -7.15
CA ASP A 76 16.32 15.97 -6.27
C ASP A 76 16.54 15.75 -4.76
N MET A 77 16.95 14.58 -4.30
CA MET A 77 17.17 14.32 -2.86
C MET A 77 18.15 15.31 -2.24
N GLU A 78 19.31 15.53 -2.84
CA GLU A 78 20.30 16.48 -2.30
C GLU A 78 19.77 17.91 -2.23
N LYS A 79 19.01 18.33 -3.26
CA LYS A 79 18.41 19.67 -3.34
C LYS A 79 17.39 19.86 -2.21
N ALA A 80 16.51 18.87 -2.02
CA ALA A 80 15.52 18.82 -0.94
C ALA A 80 16.19 18.90 0.44
N ILE A 81 17.21 18.07 0.67
CA ILE A 81 17.89 17.97 1.96
C ILE A 81 18.65 19.27 2.31
N LYS A 82 19.30 19.91 1.34
CA LYS A 82 19.96 21.21 1.55
C LYS A 82 18.96 22.29 1.99
N ARG A 83 17.77 22.32 1.35
CA ARG A 83 16.71 23.29 1.70
C ARG A 83 16.12 23.03 3.09
N ILE A 84 15.80 21.77 3.41
CA ILE A 84 15.27 21.39 4.73
C ILE A 84 16.32 21.63 5.82
N SER A 85 17.58 21.27 5.57
CA SER A 85 18.69 21.54 6.50
C SER A 85 18.84 23.03 6.80
N HIS A 86 18.71 23.89 5.78
CA HIS A 86 18.74 25.34 5.99
C HIS A 86 17.58 25.79 6.90
N ALA A 87 16.36 25.33 6.63
CA ALA A 87 15.20 25.66 7.47
C ALA A 87 15.39 25.24 8.94
N VAL A 88 15.93 24.03 9.18
CA VAL A 88 16.25 23.54 10.53
C VAL A 88 17.27 24.45 11.21
N LEU A 89 18.33 24.85 10.51
CA LEU A 89 19.40 25.70 11.08
C LEU A 89 18.91 27.08 11.51
N ILE A 90 17.99 27.68 10.77
CA ILE A 90 17.43 29.00 11.09
C ILE A 90 16.09 28.93 11.84
N LYS A 91 15.63 27.71 12.18
CA LYS A 91 14.34 27.43 12.85
C LYS A 91 13.14 27.96 12.06
N GLU A 92 13.20 27.89 10.74
CA GLU A 92 12.09 28.26 9.85
C GLU A 92 10.89 27.33 10.06
N PRO A 93 9.65 27.87 10.11
CA PRO A 93 8.45 27.03 10.18
C PRO A 93 8.29 26.17 8.93
N ILE A 94 7.93 24.89 9.11
CA ILE A 94 7.72 23.93 8.03
C ILE A 94 6.27 23.44 8.03
N GLY A 95 5.61 23.50 6.87
CA GLY A 95 4.32 22.85 6.62
C GLY A 95 4.50 21.43 6.07
N ILE A 96 3.71 20.50 6.54
CA ILE A 96 3.65 19.14 5.99
C ILE A 96 2.23 18.86 5.52
N ILE A 97 2.07 18.34 4.29
CA ILE A 97 0.80 17.81 3.78
C ILE A 97 1.01 16.31 3.52
N GLY A 98 0.31 15.44 4.26
CA GLY A 98 0.33 13.99 4.04
C GLY A 98 -0.94 13.50 3.39
N ASP A 99 -0.90 12.35 2.69
CA ASP A 99 -2.14 11.68 2.31
C ASP A 99 -2.85 11.06 3.52
N TYR A 100 -4.12 10.73 3.36
CA TYR A 100 -5.02 10.24 4.42
C TYR A 100 -4.96 8.73 4.66
N ASP A 101 -4.14 8.00 3.95
CA ASP A 101 -3.95 6.56 4.16
C ASP A 101 -2.73 6.26 5.05
N VAL A 102 -2.48 4.97 5.30
CA VAL A 102 -1.41 4.58 6.23
C VAL A 102 -0.03 5.06 5.77
N ASP A 103 0.28 5.06 4.46
CA ASP A 103 1.60 5.45 3.98
C ASP A 103 1.80 6.97 4.15
N GLY A 104 0.82 7.78 3.73
CA GLY A 104 0.85 9.23 3.92
C GLY A 104 0.89 9.64 5.39
N LEU A 105 0.05 9.02 6.23
CA LEU A 105 -0.01 9.30 7.67
C LEU A 105 1.29 8.92 8.39
N VAL A 106 1.89 7.78 8.05
CA VAL A 106 3.20 7.36 8.59
C VAL A 106 4.31 8.29 8.11
N SER A 107 4.32 8.64 6.83
CA SER A 107 5.30 9.55 6.24
C SER A 107 5.28 10.91 6.93
N ALA A 108 4.08 11.49 7.11
CA ALA A 108 3.88 12.74 7.84
C ALA A 108 4.32 12.61 9.31
N SER A 109 3.99 11.50 9.97
CA SER A 109 4.35 11.25 11.37
C SER A 109 5.86 11.12 11.58
N ILE A 110 6.58 10.47 10.66
CA ILE A 110 8.05 10.35 10.71
C ILE A 110 8.69 11.74 10.59
N LEU A 111 8.30 12.52 9.58
CA LEU A 111 8.84 13.87 9.38
C LEU A 111 8.51 14.80 10.55
N PHE A 112 7.27 14.81 11.01
CA PHE A 112 6.84 15.60 12.15
C PHE A 112 7.64 15.26 13.40
N ARG A 113 7.75 13.98 13.75
CA ARG A 113 8.50 13.55 14.94
C ARG A 113 10.00 13.86 14.84
N TYR A 114 10.57 13.76 13.63
CA TYR A 114 11.98 14.08 13.41
C TYR A 114 12.24 15.58 13.49
N LEU A 115 11.39 16.42 12.90
CA LEU A 115 11.63 17.88 12.76
C LEU A 115 11.18 18.70 13.97
N ARG A 116 10.08 18.29 14.66
CA ARG A 116 9.46 19.09 15.75
C ARG A 116 10.39 19.50 16.90
N PRO A 117 11.49 18.79 17.23
CA PRO A 117 12.45 19.25 18.26
C PRO A 117 13.32 20.42 17.80
N TYR A 118 13.40 20.68 16.50
CA TYR A 118 14.35 21.61 15.92
C TYR A 118 13.71 22.89 15.35
N CYS A 119 12.51 22.79 14.81
CA CYS A 119 11.77 23.91 14.23
C CYS A 119 10.25 23.73 14.41
N PRO A 120 9.45 24.83 14.29
CA PRO A 120 7.99 24.72 14.27
C PRO A 120 7.51 23.89 13.07
N VAL A 121 6.62 22.93 13.31
CA VAL A 121 6.05 22.08 12.25
C VAL A 121 4.54 22.07 12.35
N THR A 122 3.86 22.37 11.25
CA THR A 122 2.40 22.28 11.12
C THR A 122 2.04 21.21 10.10
N VAL A 123 1.17 20.26 10.48
CA VAL A 123 0.75 19.16 9.61
C VAL A 123 -0.70 19.33 9.20
N LYS A 124 -0.99 19.09 7.92
CA LYS A 124 -2.33 19.03 7.34
C LYS A 124 -2.54 17.67 6.69
N ILE A 125 -3.65 17.03 7.03
CA ILE A 125 -4.11 15.80 6.38
C ILE A 125 -5.42 16.11 5.69
N PRO A 126 -5.55 15.92 4.37
CA PRO A 126 -6.77 16.24 3.65
C PRO A 126 -7.93 15.36 4.07
N ASP A 127 -9.10 15.94 4.15
CA ASP A 127 -10.34 15.17 4.26
C ASP A 127 -10.69 14.58 2.90
N ARG A 128 -10.84 13.27 2.85
CA ARG A 128 -11.09 12.52 1.61
C ARG A 128 -12.32 12.99 0.85
N PHE A 129 -13.33 13.52 1.55
CA PHE A 129 -14.61 13.92 0.95
C PHE A 129 -14.63 15.39 0.55
N ASN A 130 -14.06 16.24 1.40
CA ASN A 130 -14.10 17.69 1.23
C ASN A 130 -12.91 18.24 0.46
N ASP A 131 -11.72 17.71 0.73
CA ASP A 131 -10.45 18.22 0.18
C ASP A 131 -9.95 17.41 -1.02
N GLY A 132 -10.35 16.14 -1.12
CA GLY A 132 -9.87 15.22 -2.14
C GLY A 132 -8.53 14.59 -1.75
N TYR A 133 -7.70 14.30 -2.76
CA TYR A 133 -6.40 13.66 -2.60
C TYR A 133 -5.27 14.69 -2.70
N GLY A 134 -4.34 14.64 -1.76
CA GLY A 134 -3.10 15.41 -1.80
C GLY A 134 -3.24 16.90 -1.48
N PRO A 135 -2.27 17.73 -1.94
CA PRO A 135 -2.28 19.16 -1.68
C PRO A 135 -3.47 19.84 -2.36
N ASN A 136 -4.02 20.86 -1.72
CA ASN A 136 -5.11 21.68 -2.24
C ASN A 136 -4.84 23.15 -1.98
N LEU A 137 -5.57 24.04 -2.70
CA LEU A 137 -5.36 25.47 -2.65
C LEU A 137 -5.57 26.03 -1.24
N ARG A 138 -6.60 25.57 -0.55
CA ARG A 138 -6.93 26.00 0.82
C ARG A 138 -5.76 25.79 1.78
N PHE A 139 -5.12 24.61 1.76
CA PHE A 139 -3.98 24.34 2.64
C PHE A 139 -2.77 25.23 2.32
N LEU A 140 -2.48 25.45 1.03
CA LEU A 140 -1.39 26.33 0.64
C LEU A 140 -1.63 27.76 1.09
N GLU A 141 -2.85 28.28 0.94
CA GLU A 141 -3.24 29.62 1.43
C GLU A 141 -3.20 29.74 2.95
N GLU A 142 -3.63 28.72 3.69
CA GLU A 142 -3.54 28.69 5.15
C GLU A 142 -2.08 28.70 5.64
N PHE A 143 -1.17 28.04 4.93
CA PHE A 143 0.27 28.07 5.22
C PHE A 143 0.86 29.46 4.92
N GLU A 144 0.54 30.06 3.77
CA GLU A 144 0.97 31.43 3.44
C GLU A 144 0.51 32.45 4.49
N GLN A 145 -0.75 32.39 4.91
CA GLN A 145 -1.30 33.24 5.97
C GLN A 145 -0.60 33.05 7.32
N SER A 146 -0.05 31.86 7.54
CA SER A 146 0.73 31.52 8.74
C SER A 146 2.22 31.83 8.61
N ASN A 147 2.66 32.46 7.52
CA ASN A 147 4.07 32.74 7.18
C ASN A 147 4.91 31.44 7.10
N ILE A 148 4.35 30.35 6.59
CA ILE A 148 5.03 29.09 6.34
C ILE A 148 5.33 29.01 4.85
N ASN A 149 6.60 29.21 4.47
CA ASN A 149 7.04 29.28 3.08
C ASN A 149 7.68 27.97 2.59
N LEU A 150 8.10 27.09 3.50
CA LEU A 150 8.57 25.75 3.16
C LEU A 150 7.49 24.72 3.45
N ILE A 151 7.02 24.06 2.40
CA ILE A 151 5.99 23.02 2.48
C ILE A 151 6.57 21.71 1.98
N ILE A 152 6.32 20.62 2.71
CA ILE A 152 6.72 19.27 2.33
C ILE A 152 5.45 18.45 2.11
N THR A 153 5.25 17.94 0.91
CA THR A 153 4.19 16.95 0.65
C THR A 153 4.75 15.55 0.75
N VAL A 154 3.98 14.63 1.31
CA VAL A 154 4.37 13.23 1.47
C VAL A 154 3.26 12.30 0.98
N ASP A 155 3.65 11.29 0.19
CA ASP A 155 2.75 10.32 -0.43
C ASP A 155 1.72 10.97 -1.39
N CYS A 156 2.04 12.16 -1.85
CA CYS A 156 1.22 12.93 -2.77
C CYS A 156 2.04 14.10 -3.34
N GLY A 157 1.53 14.72 -4.40
CA GLY A 157 2.07 15.96 -4.92
C GLY A 157 2.69 15.83 -6.30
N SER A 158 3.31 14.72 -6.66
CA SER A 158 3.99 14.54 -7.95
C SER A 158 3.09 14.78 -9.18
N ASN A 159 1.79 14.62 -9.02
CA ASN A 159 0.81 14.86 -10.09
C ASN A 159 -0.02 16.15 -9.89
N SER A 160 0.38 17.03 -8.97
CA SER A 160 -0.36 18.27 -8.63
C SER A 160 0.20 19.51 -9.33
N VAL A 161 0.64 19.38 -10.60
CA VAL A 161 1.37 20.44 -11.35
C VAL A 161 0.58 21.73 -11.43
N ASP A 162 -0.71 21.68 -11.81
CA ASP A 162 -1.57 22.87 -11.98
C ASP A 162 -1.73 23.69 -10.70
N LEU A 163 -1.65 23.03 -9.54
CA LEU A 163 -1.74 23.69 -8.25
C LEU A 163 -0.38 24.27 -7.83
N ILE A 164 0.66 23.45 -7.89
CA ILE A 164 2.00 23.80 -7.39
C ILE A 164 2.63 24.88 -8.23
N SER A 165 2.48 24.84 -9.56
CA SER A 165 3.02 25.84 -10.48
C SER A 165 2.44 27.26 -10.29
N LYS A 166 1.27 27.38 -9.65
CA LYS A 166 0.63 28.67 -9.33
C LYS A 166 1.16 29.30 -8.04
N LYS A 167 2.00 28.59 -7.29
CA LYS A 167 2.49 29.00 -5.97
C LYS A 167 4.02 29.13 -5.96
N ASN A 168 4.54 29.99 -6.86
CA ASN A 168 5.98 30.20 -7.05
C ASN A 168 6.69 30.85 -5.85
N ASP A 169 5.93 31.45 -4.93
CA ASP A 169 6.48 32.10 -3.72
C ASP A 169 6.68 31.06 -2.58
N LEU A 170 6.28 29.83 -2.77
CA LEU A 170 6.43 28.72 -1.81
C LEU A 170 7.50 27.74 -2.28
N ASP A 171 8.39 27.36 -1.38
CA ASP A 171 9.29 26.23 -1.59
C ASP A 171 8.56 24.92 -1.28
N ILE A 172 8.05 24.23 -2.31
CA ILE A 172 7.33 22.98 -2.14
C ILE A 172 8.27 21.83 -2.47
N ILE A 173 8.56 20.98 -1.48
CA ILE A 173 9.33 19.75 -1.60
C ILE A 173 8.35 18.56 -1.59
N ILE A 174 8.51 17.66 -2.54
CA ILE A 174 7.64 16.50 -2.72
C ILE A 174 8.45 15.24 -2.39
N PHE A 175 7.95 14.42 -1.45
CA PHE A 175 8.41 13.04 -1.22
C PHE A 175 7.28 12.09 -1.57
N ASP A 176 7.37 11.47 -2.74
CA ASP A 176 6.28 10.68 -3.32
C ASP A 176 6.82 9.37 -3.92
N HIS A 177 5.92 8.48 -4.28
CA HIS A 177 6.24 7.23 -4.97
C HIS A 177 5.25 6.88 -6.09
N HIS A 178 4.28 7.76 -6.34
CA HIS A 178 3.32 7.56 -7.43
C HIS A 178 3.97 7.75 -8.80
N GLN A 179 3.49 6.99 -9.78
CA GLN A 179 3.93 7.14 -11.17
C GLN A 179 3.66 8.55 -11.67
N THR A 180 4.67 9.16 -12.27
CA THR A 180 4.56 10.52 -12.82
C THR A 180 5.52 10.72 -14.00
N ASP A 181 5.06 11.42 -15.01
CA ASP A 181 5.83 11.96 -16.12
C ASP A 181 6.29 13.42 -15.85
N GLN A 182 5.87 13.98 -14.71
CA GLN A 182 6.17 15.35 -14.30
C GLN A 182 7.55 15.44 -13.67
N LEU A 183 8.49 16.12 -14.32
CA LEU A 183 9.89 16.17 -13.91
C LEU A 183 10.18 17.39 -13.03
N ASP A 184 9.79 18.58 -13.50
CA ASP A 184 10.11 19.87 -12.87
C ASP A 184 8.89 20.45 -12.15
N ILE A 185 8.54 19.87 -10.99
CA ILE A 185 7.43 20.33 -10.17
C ILE A 185 7.91 20.72 -8.77
N GLY A 186 7.49 21.92 -8.32
CA GLY A 186 7.85 22.47 -7.03
C GLY A 186 9.34 22.84 -6.92
N PHE A 187 9.82 23.03 -5.70
CA PHE A 187 11.24 23.26 -5.43
C PHE A 187 12.05 21.98 -5.68
N ALA A 188 11.57 20.83 -5.25
CA ALA A 188 12.20 19.52 -5.47
C ALA A 188 11.14 18.42 -5.51
N ASN A 189 11.27 17.48 -6.45
CA ASN A 189 10.38 16.32 -6.57
C ASN A 189 11.18 15.02 -6.38
N VAL A 190 11.26 14.56 -5.15
CA VAL A 190 11.96 13.32 -4.76
C VAL A 190 11.01 12.14 -4.89
N ASN A 191 11.02 11.52 -6.06
CA ASN A 191 10.14 10.41 -6.39
C ASN A 191 10.87 9.38 -7.26
N PRO A 192 11.12 8.15 -6.78
CA PRO A 192 11.82 7.11 -7.55
C PRO A 192 10.99 6.51 -8.69
N ASN A 193 9.73 6.93 -8.85
CA ASN A 193 8.86 6.55 -9.97
C ASN A 193 8.70 7.66 -11.02
N ARG A 194 9.56 8.68 -10.98
CA ARG A 194 9.72 9.63 -12.10
C ARG A 194 10.38 8.92 -13.29
N ASP A 195 9.99 9.30 -14.50
CA ASP A 195 10.54 8.70 -15.72
C ASP A 195 12.06 8.89 -15.88
N ASP A 196 12.62 9.97 -15.31
CA ASP A 196 14.05 10.28 -15.36
C ASP A 196 14.87 9.72 -14.18
N ASP A 197 14.22 9.13 -13.15
CA ASP A 197 14.92 8.57 -12.00
C ASP A 197 15.61 7.24 -12.35
N LYS A 198 16.86 7.10 -11.94
CA LYS A 198 17.69 5.93 -12.20
C LYS A 198 18.15 5.21 -10.93
N SER A 199 17.60 5.57 -9.78
CA SER A 199 17.95 4.96 -8.49
C SER A 199 17.63 3.47 -8.43
N GLY A 200 16.64 3.03 -9.22
CA GLY A 200 16.10 1.66 -9.15
C GLY A 200 15.32 1.38 -7.87
N LEU A 201 14.88 2.42 -7.17
CA LEU A 201 14.14 2.37 -5.90
C LEU A 201 12.61 2.50 -6.09
N ASN A 202 12.14 2.32 -7.29
CA ASN A 202 10.72 2.43 -7.70
C ASN A 202 9.77 1.46 -6.98
N TYR A 203 10.26 0.63 -6.09
CA TYR A 203 9.47 -0.30 -5.28
C TYR A 203 9.21 0.22 -3.86
N LEU A 204 9.75 1.39 -3.48
CA LEU A 204 9.54 1.97 -2.15
C LEU A 204 8.13 2.54 -2.02
N ALA A 205 7.56 2.46 -0.81
CA ALA A 205 6.46 3.28 -0.36
C ALA A 205 6.97 4.69 -0.02
N ALA A 206 6.09 5.68 0.08
CA ALA A 206 6.49 7.06 0.41
C ALA A 206 7.20 7.14 1.77
N ALA A 207 6.78 6.36 2.76
CA ALA A 207 7.49 6.27 4.05
C ALA A 207 8.93 5.75 3.91
N GLY A 208 9.20 4.90 2.92
CA GLY A 208 10.55 4.47 2.58
C GLY A 208 11.40 5.61 2.00
N VAL A 209 10.82 6.42 1.11
CA VAL A 209 11.47 7.63 0.55
C VAL A 209 11.75 8.65 1.65
N VAL A 210 10.76 8.93 2.51
CA VAL A 210 10.90 9.82 3.67
C VAL A 210 11.96 9.30 4.64
N PHE A 211 12.04 7.99 4.87
CA PHE A 211 13.08 7.41 5.72
C PHE A 211 14.49 7.64 5.16
N LEU A 212 14.68 7.49 3.84
CA LEU A 212 15.94 7.84 3.18
C LEU A 212 16.23 9.34 3.29
N ALA A 213 15.21 10.19 3.18
CA ALA A 213 15.36 11.64 3.34
C ALA A 213 15.83 12.01 4.76
N ILE A 214 15.24 11.45 5.82
CA ILE A 214 15.69 11.74 7.19
C ILE A 214 17.10 11.19 7.48
N ILE A 215 17.51 10.06 6.87
CA ILE A 215 18.89 9.56 6.95
C ILE A 215 19.84 10.58 6.33
N SER A 216 19.51 11.09 5.13
CA SER A 216 20.33 12.08 4.44
C SER A 216 20.37 13.42 5.20
N LEU A 217 19.22 13.88 5.72
CA LEU A 217 19.14 15.10 6.52
C LEU A 217 19.96 14.98 7.82
N ASN A 218 19.86 13.84 8.50
CA ASN A 218 20.64 13.60 9.72
C ASN A 218 22.15 13.61 9.43
N ARG A 219 22.59 13.04 8.29
CA ARG A 219 23.98 13.10 7.82
C ARG A 219 24.41 14.54 7.55
N GLU A 220 23.59 15.32 6.84
CA GLU A 220 23.87 16.73 6.51
C GLU A 220 23.98 17.60 7.77
N LEU A 221 23.06 17.42 8.74
CA LEU A 221 23.09 18.16 10.01
C LEU A 221 24.32 17.78 10.87
N ARG A 222 24.74 16.51 10.85
CA ARG A 222 26.00 16.08 11.51
C ARG A 222 27.22 16.75 10.86
N ASN A 223 27.27 16.79 9.53
CA ASN A 223 28.37 17.42 8.79
C ASN A 223 28.48 18.93 9.08
N ARG A 224 27.38 19.55 9.51
CA ARG A 224 27.32 20.97 9.94
C ARG A 224 27.49 21.14 11.44
N ASP A 225 27.91 20.12 12.16
CA ASP A 225 28.08 20.12 13.63
C ASP A 225 26.82 20.54 14.42
N PHE A 226 25.63 20.43 13.82
CA PHE A 226 24.36 20.90 14.40
C PHE A 226 24.09 20.23 15.77
N PHE A 227 24.35 18.95 15.90
CA PHE A 227 24.06 18.20 17.12
C PHE A 227 25.03 18.44 18.28
N LYS A 228 26.14 19.16 18.08
CA LYS A 228 27.03 19.59 19.17
C LYS A 228 26.33 20.50 20.19
N ASN A 229 25.35 21.27 19.72
CA ASN A 229 24.62 22.26 20.50
C ASN A 229 23.11 21.99 20.58
N SER A 230 22.65 20.84 20.09
CA SER A 230 21.23 20.48 20.00
C SER A 230 20.90 19.24 20.85
N PRO A 231 19.66 19.11 21.35
CA PRO A 231 19.33 18.15 22.42
C PRO A 231 19.48 16.67 22.08
N SER A 232 19.52 16.25 20.82
CA SER A 232 19.69 14.83 20.48
C SER A 232 20.02 14.56 19.03
N ASP A 233 20.99 13.70 18.83
CA ASP A 233 21.17 12.92 17.61
C ASP A 233 20.20 11.74 17.67
N TRP A 234 19.30 11.64 16.68
CA TRP A 234 18.27 10.61 16.68
C TRP A 234 18.84 9.20 16.43
N ASP A 235 18.41 8.22 17.23
CA ASP A 235 18.46 6.83 16.80
C ASP A 235 17.37 6.58 15.74
N LEU A 236 17.75 6.70 14.46
CA LEU A 236 16.82 6.59 13.33
C LEU A 236 16.16 5.21 13.23
N LEU A 237 16.72 4.18 13.90
CA LEU A 237 16.11 2.85 13.95
C LEU A 237 14.71 2.86 14.58
N GLN A 238 14.40 3.86 15.41
CA GLN A 238 13.07 4.00 16.00
C GLN A 238 11.94 4.20 14.97
N PHE A 239 12.26 4.69 13.79
CA PHE A 239 11.27 4.91 12.71
C PHE A 239 11.04 3.65 11.85
N VAL A 240 11.96 2.68 11.88
CA VAL A 240 11.87 1.47 11.04
C VAL A 240 10.59 0.66 11.27
N PRO A 241 10.05 0.50 12.49
CA PRO A 241 8.75 -0.15 12.68
C PRO A 241 7.58 0.56 11.96
N LEU A 242 7.58 1.89 11.93
CA LEU A 242 6.58 2.68 11.21
C LEU A 242 6.72 2.52 9.70
N VAL A 243 7.96 2.59 9.18
CA VAL A 243 8.24 2.36 7.76
C VAL A 243 7.81 0.96 7.32
N ALA A 244 8.06 -0.07 8.15
CA ALA A 244 7.60 -1.42 7.90
C ALA A 244 6.07 -1.51 7.81
N MET A 245 5.36 -0.79 8.68
CA MET A 245 3.90 -0.72 8.68
C MET A 245 3.37 -0.10 7.38
N ALA A 246 3.90 1.03 6.97
CA ALA A 246 3.54 1.69 5.71
C ALA A 246 3.82 0.79 4.50
N THR A 247 5.01 0.20 4.43
CA THR A 247 5.42 -0.72 3.35
C THR A 247 4.45 -1.91 3.19
N ILE A 248 3.93 -2.45 4.30
CA ILE A 248 2.96 -3.55 4.27
C ILE A 248 1.58 -3.05 3.88
N ALA A 249 1.14 -1.92 4.45
CA ALA A 249 -0.21 -1.39 4.26
C ALA A 249 -0.45 -0.89 2.83
N ASP A 250 0.57 -0.30 2.20
CA ASP A 250 0.54 0.15 0.81
C ASP A 250 0.77 -0.98 -0.21
N VAL A 251 1.02 -2.20 0.26
CA VAL A 251 1.15 -3.41 -0.57
C VAL A 251 2.25 -3.29 -1.64
N VAL A 252 3.30 -2.54 -1.38
CA VAL A 252 4.46 -2.42 -2.29
C VAL A 252 5.32 -3.69 -2.31
N PRO A 253 6.10 -3.93 -3.38
CA PRO A 253 6.89 -5.14 -3.53
C PRO A 253 7.89 -5.37 -2.38
N LEU A 254 7.83 -6.55 -1.75
CA LEU A 254 8.72 -6.95 -0.64
C LEU A 254 10.06 -7.49 -1.16
N ARG A 255 10.83 -6.63 -1.79
CA ARG A 255 12.18 -6.94 -2.31
C ARG A 255 13.24 -5.98 -1.77
N LYS A 256 14.50 -6.40 -1.77
CA LYS A 256 15.66 -5.58 -1.38
C LYS A 256 15.40 -4.81 -0.08
N LEU A 257 15.51 -3.46 -0.11
CA LEU A 257 15.35 -2.61 1.07
C LEU A 257 13.96 -2.76 1.73
N ASN A 258 12.85 -2.84 0.98
CA ASN A 258 11.52 -3.02 1.57
C ASN A 258 11.45 -4.29 2.42
N ARG A 259 12.02 -5.38 1.92
CA ARG A 259 12.07 -6.65 2.65
C ARG A 259 12.89 -6.53 3.94
N ALA A 260 14.06 -5.86 3.86
CA ALA A 260 14.89 -5.60 5.03
C ALA A 260 14.18 -4.69 6.06
N LEU A 261 13.55 -3.60 5.61
CA LEU A 261 12.76 -2.69 6.45
C LEU A 261 11.63 -3.42 7.18
N VAL A 262 10.86 -4.24 6.47
CA VAL A 262 9.76 -5.00 7.07
C VAL A 262 10.30 -6.01 8.09
N LYS A 263 11.30 -6.81 7.73
CA LYS A 263 11.83 -7.84 8.64
C LYS A 263 12.50 -7.24 9.87
N GLN A 264 13.24 -6.16 9.72
CA GLN A 264 13.85 -5.46 10.85
C GLN A 264 12.82 -4.64 11.65
N GLY A 265 11.85 -4.00 10.98
CA GLY A 265 10.82 -3.23 11.64
C GLY A 265 9.95 -4.07 12.58
N LEU A 266 9.56 -5.27 12.15
CA LEU A 266 8.83 -6.21 13.01
C LEU A 266 9.65 -6.61 14.25
N LYS A 267 10.97 -6.85 14.10
CA LYS A 267 11.87 -7.16 15.24
C LYS A 267 12.10 -5.96 16.15
N LEU A 268 12.28 -4.78 15.56
CA LEU A 268 12.61 -3.56 16.30
C LEU A 268 11.39 -2.99 17.03
N TYR A 269 10.18 -3.45 16.71
CA TYR A 269 8.95 -2.96 17.33
C TYR A 269 8.94 -3.17 18.85
N GLU A 270 9.47 -4.26 19.35
CA GLU A 270 9.59 -4.50 20.80
C GLU A 270 10.40 -3.39 21.49
N ARG A 271 11.50 -2.95 20.85
CA ARG A 271 12.38 -1.91 21.39
C ARG A 271 11.83 -0.49 21.19
N TYR A 272 11.20 -0.24 20.04
CA TYR A 272 10.74 1.09 19.62
C TYR A 272 9.22 1.09 19.40
N SER A 273 8.49 0.66 20.42
CA SER A 273 7.03 0.62 20.34
C SER A 273 6.42 2.02 20.23
N ASN A 274 5.27 2.08 19.56
CA ASN A 274 4.49 3.29 19.40
C ASN A 274 3.20 3.20 20.23
N TYR A 275 2.85 4.24 21.00
CA TYR A 275 1.65 4.25 21.83
C TYR A 275 0.37 3.98 21.02
N GLY A 276 0.25 4.60 19.83
CA GLY A 276 -0.89 4.42 18.95
C GLY A 276 -1.05 2.98 18.46
N ILE A 277 0.04 2.36 18.01
CA ILE A 277 0.00 0.97 17.55
C ILE A 277 -0.28 0.04 18.74
N ASN A 278 0.31 0.29 19.92
CA ASN A 278 0.04 -0.48 21.13
C ASN A 278 -1.43 -0.41 21.54
N SER A 279 -2.08 0.75 21.41
CA SER A 279 -3.50 0.91 21.74
C SER A 279 -4.43 0.14 20.81
N ILE A 280 -4.06 0.02 19.50
CA ILE A 280 -4.78 -0.82 18.54
C ILE A 280 -4.62 -2.31 18.89
N LEU A 281 -3.40 -2.75 19.15
CA LEU A 281 -3.11 -4.15 19.49
C LEU A 281 -3.77 -4.59 20.80
N GLY A 282 -3.98 -3.65 21.73
CA GLY A 282 -4.70 -3.88 22.98
C GLY A 282 -4.05 -4.97 23.84
N GLN A 283 -4.91 -5.86 24.39
CA GLN A 283 -4.50 -6.99 25.23
C GLN A 283 -4.12 -8.24 24.42
N LYS A 284 -3.54 -8.11 23.21
CA LYS A 284 -2.95 -9.28 22.56
C LYS A 284 -1.97 -9.93 23.53
N SER A 285 -2.11 -11.22 23.77
CA SER A 285 -1.44 -11.97 24.83
C SER A 285 0.09 -12.02 24.74
N SER A 286 0.69 -11.55 23.66
CA SER A 286 2.11 -11.25 23.56
C SER A 286 2.32 -9.96 22.77
N LYS A 287 2.71 -8.87 23.46
CA LYS A 287 3.10 -7.60 22.83
C LYS A 287 4.41 -7.70 22.03
N SER A 288 5.11 -8.84 22.13
CA SER A 288 6.44 -9.04 21.56
C SER A 288 6.42 -9.41 20.08
N ASP A 289 5.33 -9.95 19.55
CA ASP A 289 5.32 -10.53 18.20
C ASP A 289 4.26 -9.88 17.32
N ILE A 290 4.53 -8.64 16.88
CA ILE A 290 3.73 -8.05 15.80
C ILE A 290 4.05 -8.76 14.48
N SER A 291 3.02 -9.21 13.80
CA SER A 291 3.15 -9.87 12.51
C SER A 291 2.77 -8.94 11.34
N TYR A 292 3.22 -9.28 10.14
CA TYR A 292 2.76 -8.57 8.93
C TYR A 292 1.23 -8.70 8.73
N GLN A 293 0.63 -9.79 9.20
CA GLN A 293 -0.82 -9.99 9.18
C GLN A 293 -1.55 -9.03 10.13
N ASP A 294 -0.99 -8.75 11.31
CA ASP A 294 -1.54 -7.74 12.22
C ASP A 294 -1.55 -6.36 11.58
N ILE A 295 -0.49 -6.04 10.84
CA ILE A 295 -0.42 -4.78 10.11
C ILE A 295 -1.45 -4.73 8.99
N GLY A 296 -1.50 -5.75 8.14
CA GLY A 296 -2.38 -5.76 6.97
C GLY A 296 -3.87 -5.90 7.29
N TYR A 297 -4.25 -6.63 8.35
CA TYR A 297 -5.65 -6.97 8.62
C TYR A 297 -6.24 -6.34 9.90
N LEU A 298 -5.41 -5.75 10.77
CA LEU A 298 -5.88 -5.09 11.99
C LEU A 298 -5.49 -3.61 12.00
N ILE A 299 -4.19 -3.30 11.99
CA ILE A 299 -3.68 -1.93 12.18
C ILE A 299 -4.01 -1.05 10.98
N GLY A 300 -3.64 -1.47 9.77
CA GLY A 300 -3.89 -0.71 8.55
C GLY A 300 -5.37 -0.40 8.33
N PRO A 301 -6.28 -1.39 8.35
CA PRO A 301 -7.71 -1.14 8.22
C PRO A 301 -8.30 -0.21 9.28
N MET A 302 -7.77 -0.25 10.52
CA MET A 302 -8.24 0.62 11.61
C MET A 302 -7.81 2.07 11.39
N ILE A 303 -6.55 2.32 11.03
CA ILE A 303 -6.05 3.67 10.72
C ILE A 303 -6.77 4.22 9.48
N ASN A 304 -6.89 3.43 8.41
CA ASN A 304 -7.57 3.81 7.19
C ASN A 304 -9.09 4.08 7.37
N ALA A 305 -9.69 3.60 8.47
CA ALA A 305 -11.10 3.86 8.75
C ALA A 305 -11.35 5.36 9.00
N GLY A 306 -10.42 6.08 9.60
CA GLY A 306 -10.50 7.54 9.78
C GLY A 306 -10.76 8.25 8.45
N GLY A 307 -9.89 8.07 7.46
CA GLY A 307 -10.05 8.68 6.13
C GLY A 307 -11.31 8.22 5.37
N ARG A 308 -11.75 6.98 5.59
CA ARG A 308 -12.98 6.45 4.97
C ARG A 308 -14.27 6.97 5.60
N MET A 309 -14.21 7.50 6.81
CA MET A 309 -15.35 7.96 7.59
C MET A 309 -15.32 9.47 7.87
N GLY A 310 -14.45 10.25 7.18
CA GLY A 310 -14.39 11.70 7.27
C GLY A 310 -13.61 12.23 8.48
N GLN A 311 -12.70 11.43 9.03
CA GLN A 311 -11.86 11.77 10.18
C GLN A 311 -10.39 11.46 9.86
N SER A 312 -9.89 12.01 8.76
CA SER A 312 -8.56 11.65 8.20
C SER A 312 -7.40 11.94 9.16
N HIS A 313 -7.52 12.97 10.01
CA HIS A 313 -6.47 13.42 10.92
C HIS A 313 -6.18 12.43 12.08
N LEU A 314 -7.18 11.61 12.47
CA LEU A 314 -7.06 10.72 13.63
C LEU A 314 -5.90 9.73 13.52
N GLY A 315 -5.60 9.24 12.31
CA GLY A 315 -4.48 8.34 12.10
C GLY A 315 -3.12 8.99 12.40
N PHE A 316 -2.94 10.25 11.99
CA PHE A 316 -1.76 11.03 12.29
C PHE A 316 -1.64 11.32 13.80
N GLU A 317 -2.72 11.76 14.44
CA GLU A 317 -2.75 12.02 15.88
C GLU A 317 -2.46 10.77 16.70
N LEU A 318 -2.99 9.62 16.28
CA LEU A 318 -2.69 8.33 16.90
C LEU A 318 -1.20 8.00 16.85
N LEU A 319 -0.59 8.10 15.66
CA LEU A 319 0.81 7.73 15.43
C LEU A 319 1.80 8.70 16.10
N THR A 320 1.36 9.93 16.35
CA THR A 320 2.17 10.97 17.00
C THR A 320 1.87 11.19 18.47
N SER A 321 0.95 10.43 19.04
CA SER A 321 0.58 10.50 20.46
C SER A 321 1.80 10.31 21.37
N ASP A 322 1.97 11.21 22.33
CA ASP A 322 3.07 11.20 23.30
C ASP A 322 2.73 10.42 24.60
N THR A 323 1.47 10.01 24.79
CA THR A 323 1.02 9.24 25.95
C THR A 323 0.07 8.10 25.58
N ALA A 324 0.08 7.04 26.39
CA ALA A 324 -0.85 5.93 26.23
C ALA A 324 -2.32 6.34 26.41
N SER A 325 -2.60 7.33 27.27
CA SER A 325 -3.97 7.80 27.53
C SER A 325 -4.59 8.42 26.28
N ILE A 326 -3.87 9.34 25.62
CA ILE A 326 -4.31 9.98 24.37
C ILE A 326 -4.46 8.92 23.27
N ALA A 327 -3.46 8.04 23.13
CA ALA A 327 -3.50 6.98 22.14
C ALA A 327 -4.69 6.03 22.29
N ASN A 328 -5.04 5.66 23.53
CA ASN A 328 -6.19 4.81 23.81
C ASN A 328 -7.51 5.50 23.43
N GLN A 329 -7.67 6.77 23.75
CA GLN A 329 -8.88 7.53 23.38
C GLN A 329 -9.06 7.58 21.86
N ILE A 330 -8.02 7.92 21.11
CA ILE A 330 -8.07 7.98 19.63
C ILE A 330 -8.28 6.59 19.04
N SER A 331 -7.65 5.56 19.59
CA SER A 331 -7.83 4.18 19.15
C SER A 331 -9.26 3.68 19.34
N ASP A 332 -9.94 4.06 20.42
CA ASP A 332 -11.34 3.69 20.66
C ASP A 332 -12.25 4.39 19.64
N GLU A 333 -11.98 5.64 19.29
CA GLU A 333 -12.69 6.37 18.24
C GLU A 333 -12.49 5.72 16.88
N LEU A 334 -11.23 5.42 16.49
CA LEU A 334 -10.93 4.71 15.25
C LEU A 334 -11.56 3.32 15.20
N ARG A 335 -11.66 2.62 16.33
CA ARG A 335 -12.36 1.33 16.43
C ARG A 335 -13.84 1.47 16.13
N ALA A 336 -14.50 2.48 16.71
CA ALA A 336 -15.90 2.77 16.43
C ALA A 336 -16.13 3.11 14.95
N LEU A 337 -15.26 3.93 14.36
CA LEU A 337 -15.30 4.27 12.93
C LEU A 337 -15.07 3.03 12.04
N ASN A 338 -14.17 2.14 12.42
CA ASN A 338 -13.92 0.92 11.66
C ASN A 338 -15.11 -0.05 11.70
N GLU A 339 -15.78 -0.19 12.85
CA GLU A 339 -17.00 -0.99 12.94
C GLU A 339 -18.14 -0.36 12.11
N ALA A 340 -18.32 0.96 12.18
CA ALA A 340 -19.28 1.68 11.34
C ALA A 340 -18.97 1.50 9.83
N ARG A 341 -17.69 1.56 9.45
CA ARG A 341 -17.25 1.29 8.07
C ARG A 341 -17.59 -0.14 7.64
N LYS A 342 -17.30 -1.15 8.49
CA LYS A 342 -17.62 -2.57 8.19
C LYS A 342 -19.11 -2.76 7.98
N SER A 343 -19.94 -2.20 8.85
CA SER A 343 -21.40 -2.27 8.74
C SER A 343 -21.91 -1.62 7.46
N LYS A 344 -21.37 -0.44 7.10
CA LYS A 344 -21.69 0.22 5.83
C LYS A 344 -21.21 -0.58 4.62
N GLU A 345 -19.97 -1.14 4.68
CA GLU A 345 -19.44 -2.01 3.62
C GLU A 345 -20.35 -3.21 3.37
N GLN A 346 -20.76 -3.91 4.45
CA GLN A 346 -21.64 -5.07 4.34
C GLN A 346 -22.99 -4.70 3.72
N TYR A 347 -23.65 -3.67 4.22
CA TYR A 347 -24.92 -3.18 3.68
C TYR A 347 -24.81 -2.78 2.20
N CYS A 348 -23.80 -1.99 1.86
CA CYS A 348 -23.56 -1.56 0.48
C CYS A 348 -23.26 -2.73 -0.44
N LEU A 349 -22.52 -3.76 0.03
CA LEU A 349 -22.21 -4.95 -0.75
C LEU A 349 -23.47 -5.76 -1.07
N GLU A 350 -24.37 -5.93 -0.09
CA GLU A 350 -25.64 -6.64 -0.29
C GLU A 350 -26.50 -5.95 -1.37
N LEU A 351 -26.63 -4.62 -1.29
CA LEU A 351 -27.32 -3.84 -2.33
C LEU A 351 -26.66 -3.97 -3.71
N ALA A 352 -25.34 -3.91 -3.75
CA ALA A 352 -24.57 -4.01 -5.00
C ALA A 352 -24.69 -5.38 -5.65
N ILE A 353 -24.68 -6.46 -4.86
CA ILE A 353 -24.91 -7.83 -5.34
C ILE A 353 -26.33 -7.96 -5.90
N GLN A 354 -27.35 -7.47 -5.17
CA GLN A 354 -28.74 -7.54 -5.61
C GLN A 354 -28.93 -6.82 -6.96
N GLU A 355 -28.40 -5.60 -7.09
CA GLU A 355 -28.48 -4.84 -8.35
C GLU A 355 -27.76 -5.52 -9.50
N TYR A 356 -26.55 -6.03 -9.28
CA TYR A 356 -25.80 -6.75 -10.31
C TYR A 356 -26.54 -8.01 -10.79
N GLU A 357 -27.03 -8.83 -9.86
CA GLU A 357 -27.73 -10.08 -10.21
C GLU A 357 -29.02 -9.84 -10.98
N ASN A 358 -29.74 -8.76 -10.67
CA ASN A 358 -30.99 -8.42 -11.33
C ASN A 358 -30.79 -7.77 -12.70
N ASN A 359 -29.81 -6.86 -12.86
CA ASN A 359 -29.79 -5.95 -13.99
C ASN A 359 -28.51 -6.02 -14.86
N LEU A 360 -27.36 -6.46 -14.32
CA LEU A 360 -26.05 -6.30 -14.95
C LEU A 360 -25.27 -7.62 -15.17
N LYS A 361 -25.88 -8.76 -14.89
CA LYS A 361 -25.19 -10.07 -14.90
C LYS A 361 -24.56 -10.44 -16.23
N LYS A 362 -25.06 -9.90 -17.34
CA LYS A 362 -24.59 -10.20 -18.71
C LYS A 362 -23.36 -9.38 -19.11
N ASP A 363 -23.07 -8.28 -18.43
CA ASP A 363 -22.01 -7.37 -18.81
C ASP A 363 -20.63 -7.96 -18.59
N ALA A 364 -19.70 -7.70 -19.51
CA ALA A 364 -18.30 -8.16 -19.41
C ALA A 364 -17.56 -7.40 -18.30
N ILE A 365 -17.83 -6.09 -18.16
CA ILE A 365 -17.37 -5.22 -17.08
C ILE A 365 -18.59 -4.79 -16.28
N ILE A 366 -18.50 -4.87 -14.96
CA ILE A 366 -19.55 -4.43 -14.05
C ILE A 366 -19.50 -2.90 -13.97
N ALA A 367 -20.51 -2.21 -14.48
CA ALA A 367 -20.67 -0.75 -14.39
C ALA A 367 -21.91 -0.42 -13.53
N LEU A 368 -21.73 -0.50 -12.20
CA LEU A 368 -22.80 -0.38 -11.20
C LEU A 368 -22.88 1.05 -10.67
N GLU A 369 -24.08 1.61 -10.68
CA GLU A 369 -24.40 2.90 -10.06
C GLU A 369 -25.54 2.71 -9.07
N LEU A 370 -25.32 3.20 -7.83
CA LEU A 370 -26.31 3.18 -6.74
C LEU A 370 -26.12 4.41 -5.85
N ASP A 371 -27.16 5.25 -5.74
CA ASP A 371 -27.15 6.45 -4.87
C ASP A 371 -27.04 6.13 -3.37
N ALA A 372 -27.38 4.92 -2.97
CA ALA A 372 -27.32 4.48 -1.57
C ALA A 372 -25.91 4.12 -1.09
N LEU A 373 -24.90 4.11 -1.98
CA LEU A 373 -23.54 3.71 -1.59
C LEU A 373 -22.80 4.86 -0.90
N HIS A 374 -22.12 4.54 0.17
CA HIS A 374 -21.27 5.51 0.86
C HIS A 374 -19.93 5.67 0.12
N ILE A 375 -19.54 6.90 -0.21
CA ILE A 375 -18.31 7.22 -0.99
C ILE A 375 -17.07 6.56 -0.40
N GLY A 376 -16.93 6.55 0.93
CA GLY A 376 -15.75 5.95 1.61
C GLY A 376 -15.58 4.45 1.39
N VAL A 377 -16.62 3.73 0.93
CA VAL A 377 -16.57 2.28 0.73
C VAL A 377 -16.72 1.82 -0.73
N ILE A 378 -17.03 2.71 -1.70
CA ILE A 378 -17.22 2.29 -3.10
C ILE A 378 -16.03 1.52 -3.66
N GLY A 379 -14.80 1.89 -3.32
CA GLY A 379 -13.59 1.18 -3.74
C GLY A 379 -13.45 -0.21 -3.12
N LEU A 380 -14.00 -0.42 -1.90
CA LEU A 380 -14.06 -1.73 -1.26
C LEU A 380 -15.13 -2.59 -1.94
N ILE A 381 -16.30 -2.02 -2.24
CA ILE A 381 -17.38 -2.71 -2.95
C ILE A 381 -16.91 -3.14 -4.34
N SER A 382 -16.26 -2.23 -5.09
CA SER A 382 -15.66 -2.57 -6.39
C SER A 382 -14.70 -3.76 -6.26
N SER A 383 -13.80 -3.74 -5.28
CA SER A 383 -12.88 -4.87 -5.03
C SER A 383 -13.61 -6.17 -4.68
N ARG A 384 -14.66 -6.12 -3.86
CA ARG A 384 -15.48 -7.29 -3.51
C ARG A 384 -16.20 -7.88 -4.72
N LEU A 385 -16.88 -7.04 -5.52
CA LEU A 385 -17.56 -7.49 -6.74
C LEU A 385 -16.59 -8.10 -7.74
N THR A 386 -15.42 -7.48 -7.93
CA THR A 386 -14.35 -8.04 -8.78
C THR A 386 -13.94 -9.44 -8.34
N ASN A 387 -13.76 -9.64 -7.03
CA ASN A 387 -13.36 -10.95 -6.48
C ASN A 387 -14.47 -12.00 -6.51
N ILE A 388 -15.74 -11.60 -6.29
CA ILE A 388 -16.89 -12.52 -6.28
C ILE A 388 -17.20 -13.00 -7.69
N TYR A 389 -17.24 -12.07 -8.66
CA TYR A 389 -17.70 -12.36 -10.01
C TYR A 389 -16.57 -12.59 -11.03
N HIS A 390 -15.31 -12.42 -10.59
CA HIS A 390 -14.14 -12.55 -11.48
C HIS A 390 -14.26 -11.66 -12.73
N LYS A 391 -14.71 -10.42 -12.53
CA LYS A 391 -14.90 -9.42 -13.57
C LYS A 391 -14.31 -8.07 -13.12
N THR A 392 -13.79 -7.31 -14.06
CA THR A 392 -13.47 -5.89 -13.81
C THR A 392 -14.74 -5.16 -13.40
N SER A 393 -14.66 -4.29 -12.39
CA SER A 393 -15.82 -3.56 -11.89
C SER A 393 -15.55 -2.07 -11.72
N CYS A 394 -16.54 -1.27 -12.07
CA CYS A 394 -16.67 0.17 -11.85
C CYS A 394 -17.89 0.39 -10.97
N VAL A 395 -17.70 0.86 -9.75
CA VAL A 395 -18.80 1.14 -8.81
C VAL A 395 -18.88 2.64 -8.58
N MET A 396 -20.07 3.19 -8.74
CA MET A 396 -20.35 4.63 -8.74
C MET A 396 -21.46 4.98 -7.76
N THR A 397 -21.38 6.20 -7.20
CA THR A 397 -22.44 6.81 -6.40
C THR A 397 -22.46 8.31 -6.65
N SER A 398 -23.58 8.99 -6.37
CA SER A 398 -23.67 10.44 -6.49
C SER A 398 -22.89 11.16 -5.41
N LEU A 399 -22.42 12.37 -5.71
CA LEU A 399 -21.90 13.26 -4.68
C LEU A 399 -23.06 13.74 -3.78
N PRO A 400 -22.83 13.92 -2.46
CA PRO A 400 -23.87 14.40 -1.55
C PRO A 400 -24.45 15.77 -1.95
N ASP A 401 -23.59 16.68 -2.41
CA ASP A 401 -23.92 18.06 -2.72
C ASP A 401 -24.31 18.28 -4.20
N ASP A 402 -24.05 17.29 -5.05
CA ASP A 402 -24.37 17.35 -6.49
C ASP A 402 -24.73 15.96 -7.02
N ARG A 403 -26.01 15.69 -7.11
CA ARG A 403 -26.52 14.39 -7.59
C ARG A 403 -26.32 14.16 -9.08
N ASP A 404 -25.99 15.19 -9.84
CA ASP A 404 -25.69 15.08 -11.26
C ASP A 404 -24.24 14.64 -11.54
N ILE A 405 -23.40 14.65 -10.51
CA ILE A 405 -22.03 14.15 -10.57
C ILE A 405 -21.93 12.80 -9.86
N LEU A 406 -21.44 11.81 -10.59
CA LEU A 406 -21.09 10.50 -10.06
C LEU A 406 -19.58 10.44 -9.76
N ILE A 407 -19.25 9.93 -8.58
CA ILE A 407 -17.89 9.53 -8.22
C ILE A 407 -17.78 8.01 -8.32
N GLY A 408 -16.74 7.51 -8.98
CA GLY A 408 -16.54 6.10 -9.24
C GLY A 408 -15.19 5.58 -8.76
N SER A 409 -15.17 4.30 -8.43
CA SER A 409 -13.96 3.54 -8.17
C SER A 409 -13.98 2.24 -8.97
N ALA A 410 -12.89 1.96 -9.65
CA ALA A 410 -12.75 0.79 -10.51
C ALA A 410 -11.67 -0.16 -10.01
N ARG A 411 -11.89 -1.46 -10.24
CA ARG A 411 -10.93 -2.53 -9.95
C ARG A 411 -10.85 -3.48 -11.11
N SER A 412 -9.62 -3.84 -11.45
CA SER A 412 -9.33 -4.73 -12.58
C SER A 412 -9.41 -6.19 -12.20
N TRP A 413 -9.83 -7.02 -13.15
CA TRP A 413 -9.67 -8.46 -13.12
C TRP A 413 -8.86 -8.95 -14.31
N GLY A 414 -7.94 -9.89 -14.08
CA GLY A 414 -7.08 -10.44 -15.12
C GLY A 414 -6.08 -9.42 -15.67
N ASP A 415 -5.96 -9.36 -17.00
CA ASP A 415 -4.99 -8.48 -17.66
C ASP A 415 -5.55 -7.11 -18.07
N VAL A 416 -6.78 -6.80 -17.66
CA VAL A 416 -7.41 -5.50 -17.96
C VAL A 416 -6.62 -4.37 -17.31
N ASN A 417 -6.19 -3.38 -18.08
CA ASN A 417 -5.59 -2.16 -17.56
C ASN A 417 -6.68 -1.11 -17.35
N ILE A 418 -7.23 -1.07 -16.13
CA ILE A 418 -8.35 -0.15 -15.84
C ILE A 418 -7.91 1.32 -15.80
N GLY A 419 -6.65 1.60 -15.46
CA GLY A 419 -6.11 2.96 -15.52
C GLY A 419 -6.08 3.49 -16.96
N SER A 420 -5.65 2.67 -17.92
CA SER A 420 -5.70 3.03 -19.33
C SER A 420 -7.13 3.28 -19.80
N LEU A 421 -8.08 2.40 -19.48
CA LEU A 421 -9.49 2.59 -19.84
C LEU A 421 -10.09 3.89 -19.28
N VAL A 422 -9.74 4.25 -18.06
CA VAL A 422 -10.17 5.51 -17.45
C VAL A 422 -9.55 6.71 -18.18
N ASN A 423 -8.27 6.65 -18.54
CA ASN A 423 -7.61 7.71 -19.31
C ASN A 423 -8.21 7.84 -20.73
N ASP A 424 -8.51 6.72 -21.39
CA ASP A 424 -9.16 6.73 -22.70
C ASP A 424 -10.57 7.34 -22.61
N ALA A 425 -11.36 6.99 -21.61
CA ALA A 425 -12.68 7.57 -21.38
C ALA A 425 -12.60 9.08 -21.05
N LEU A 426 -11.56 9.51 -20.34
CA LEU A 426 -11.30 10.93 -20.08
C LEU A 426 -10.96 11.68 -21.38
N SER A 427 -10.06 11.13 -22.21
CA SER A 427 -9.67 11.69 -23.51
C SER A 427 -10.85 11.81 -24.48
N ASN A 428 -11.83 10.93 -24.37
CA ASN A 428 -13.07 10.96 -25.14
C ASN A 428 -14.16 11.86 -24.51
N ASN A 429 -13.85 12.67 -23.49
CA ASN A 429 -14.79 13.56 -22.79
C ASN A 429 -16.02 12.83 -22.18
N ILE A 430 -15.91 11.54 -21.89
CA ILE A 430 -16.93 10.75 -21.19
C ILE A 430 -16.86 11.04 -19.69
N LEU A 431 -15.64 11.15 -19.16
CA LEU A 431 -15.36 11.46 -17.76
C LEU A 431 -15.03 12.95 -17.57
N ILE A 432 -15.26 13.47 -16.37
CA ILE A 432 -14.86 14.82 -15.93
C ILE A 432 -13.41 14.81 -15.47
N THR A 433 -13.08 13.85 -14.63
CA THR A 433 -11.74 13.58 -14.11
C THR A 433 -11.55 12.09 -13.93
N GLY A 434 -10.32 11.64 -13.98
CA GLY A 434 -10.02 10.24 -13.73
C GLY A 434 -8.51 9.99 -13.75
N GLY A 435 -8.13 8.88 -13.14
CA GLY A 435 -6.74 8.42 -13.13
C GLY A 435 -6.60 7.17 -12.28
N GLY A 436 -5.46 6.53 -12.41
CA GLY A 436 -5.17 5.31 -11.67
C GLY A 436 -4.08 4.48 -12.35
N HIS A 437 -3.96 3.24 -11.88
CA HIS A 437 -2.98 2.27 -12.34
C HIS A 437 -3.66 1.05 -12.94
N LYS A 438 -2.86 0.09 -13.44
CA LYS A 438 -3.37 -1.13 -14.07
C LYS A 438 -4.49 -1.82 -13.29
N MET A 439 -4.39 -1.87 -11.95
CA MET A 439 -5.30 -2.65 -11.09
C MET A 439 -6.44 -1.86 -10.47
N ALA A 440 -6.32 -0.53 -10.38
CA ALA A 440 -7.29 0.32 -9.70
C ALA A 440 -7.30 1.73 -10.28
N ALA A 441 -8.50 2.33 -10.37
CA ALA A 441 -8.67 3.71 -10.81
C ALA A 441 -9.81 4.40 -10.07
N GLY A 442 -9.74 5.73 -9.99
CA GLY A 442 -10.81 6.59 -9.53
C GLY A 442 -11.25 7.54 -10.65
N PHE A 443 -12.50 7.95 -10.68
CA PHE A 443 -13.02 8.83 -11.72
C PHE A 443 -14.27 9.60 -11.29
N LYS A 444 -14.59 10.68 -12.03
CA LYS A 444 -15.86 11.40 -11.90
C LYS A 444 -16.48 11.55 -13.28
N LEU A 445 -17.81 11.49 -13.37
CA LEU A 445 -18.55 11.73 -14.60
C LEU A 445 -19.89 12.41 -14.34
N HIS A 446 -20.43 13.10 -15.34
CA HIS A 446 -21.81 13.53 -15.28
C HIS A 446 -22.75 12.33 -15.35
N ARG A 447 -23.79 12.27 -14.53
CA ARG A 447 -24.79 11.18 -14.53
C ARG A 447 -25.40 10.96 -15.92
N LYS A 448 -25.64 12.03 -16.68
CA LYS A 448 -26.14 11.95 -18.07
C LYS A 448 -25.20 11.17 -19.01
N ASN A 449 -23.91 11.08 -18.69
CA ASN A 449 -22.92 10.35 -19.48
C ASN A 449 -22.81 8.86 -19.06
N LEU A 450 -23.53 8.41 -18.05
CA LEU A 450 -23.48 7.02 -17.59
C LEU A 450 -23.82 6.00 -18.70
N PRO A 451 -24.85 6.20 -19.54
CA PRO A 451 -25.11 5.30 -20.65
C PRO A 451 -23.90 5.23 -21.61
N LEU A 452 -23.35 6.38 -22.00
CA LEU A 452 -22.19 6.46 -22.87
C LEU A 452 -20.96 5.76 -22.27
N PHE A 453 -20.75 5.89 -20.97
CA PHE A 453 -19.67 5.19 -20.27
C PHE A 453 -19.88 3.67 -20.26
N ARG A 454 -21.12 3.20 -20.08
CA ARG A 454 -21.45 1.76 -20.15
C ARG A 454 -21.22 1.22 -21.56
N ASP A 455 -21.64 1.94 -22.59
CA ASP A 455 -21.40 1.56 -23.99
C ASP A 455 -19.90 1.49 -24.30
N PHE A 456 -19.13 2.50 -23.88
CA PHE A 456 -17.66 2.52 -24.02
C PHE A 456 -17.01 1.28 -23.35
N LEU A 457 -17.44 0.92 -22.14
CA LEU A 457 -16.92 -0.28 -21.46
C LEU A 457 -17.35 -1.58 -22.16
N ALA A 458 -18.54 -1.64 -22.73
CA ALA A 458 -19.05 -2.80 -23.47
C ALA A 458 -18.32 -3.02 -24.81
N GLU A 459 -17.93 -1.93 -25.49
CA GLU A 459 -17.17 -1.96 -26.73
C GLU A 459 -15.70 -2.32 -26.53
N THR A 460 -15.20 -2.18 -25.29
CA THR A 460 -13.83 -2.55 -24.94
C THR A 460 -13.65 -4.04 -25.21
N ARG A 461 -12.87 -4.36 -26.26
CA ARG A 461 -12.49 -5.75 -26.54
C ARG A 461 -11.60 -6.24 -25.42
N LEU A 462 -12.23 -6.81 -24.42
CA LEU A 462 -11.48 -7.59 -23.44
C LEU A 462 -11.00 -8.84 -24.18
N ASP A 463 -9.73 -9.04 -24.26
CA ASP A 463 -9.17 -10.35 -24.64
C ASP A 463 -9.47 -11.31 -23.47
N THR A 464 -10.77 -11.58 -23.32
CA THR A 464 -11.31 -12.53 -22.37
C THR A 464 -11.02 -13.92 -22.94
N GLY A 465 -9.75 -14.27 -23.01
CA GLY A 465 -9.44 -15.69 -22.99
C GLY A 465 -10.17 -16.20 -21.76
N ARG A 466 -11.28 -16.90 -21.96
CA ARG A 466 -12.19 -17.40 -20.93
C ARG A 466 -11.41 -18.22 -19.92
N ILE A 467 -10.68 -17.56 -19.03
CA ILE A 467 -10.15 -18.19 -17.83
C ILE A 467 -11.31 -18.17 -16.83
N GLU A 468 -12.20 -19.15 -16.98
CA GLU A 468 -13.18 -19.44 -15.95
C GLU A 468 -12.41 -19.82 -14.68
N GLY A 469 -12.42 -18.95 -13.66
CA GLY A 469 -11.79 -19.18 -12.39
C GLY A 469 -10.37 -18.59 -12.23
N LYS A 470 -9.90 -18.58 -11.00
CA LYS A 470 -8.57 -18.08 -10.63
C LYS A 470 -7.49 -19.10 -10.99
N ILE A 471 -6.39 -18.63 -11.57
CA ILE A 471 -5.18 -19.45 -11.72
C ILE A 471 -4.45 -19.46 -10.37
N ILE A 472 -4.29 -20.64 -9.78
CA ILE A 472 -3.58 -20.83 -8.52
C ILE A 472 -2.30 -21.60 -8.80
N LYS A 473 -1.16 -21.01 -8.47
CA LYS A 473 0.16 -21.63 -8.61
C LYS A 473 0.56 -22.24 -7.27
N ALA A 474 0.74 -23.56 -7.22
CA ALA A 474 1.24 -24.26 -6.05
C ALA A 474 2.76 -24.38 -6.10
N ASP A 475 3.42 -24.21 -4.95
CA ASP A 475 4.88 -24.26 -4.80
C ASP A 475 5.40 -25.70 -4.65
N GLY A 476 4.53 -26.63 -4.30
CA GLY A 476 4.95 -28.03 -4.15
C GLY A 476 3.83 -28.97 -3.78
N LEU A 477 4.18 -30.25 -3.79
CA LEU A 477 3.35 -31.32 -3.27
C LEU A 477 3.85 -31.67 -1.86
N LEU A 478 2.94 -31.87 -0.93
CA LEU A 478 3.27 -32.17 0.45
C LEU A 478 2.38 -33.31 0.99
N MET A 479 2.97 -34.27 1.65
CA MET A 479 2.22 -35.27 2.41
C MET A 479 1.97 -34.77 3.82
N ALA A 480 0.82 -35.09 4.41
CA ALA A 480 0.47 -34.66 5.77
C ALA A 480 1.55 -35.01 6.81
N SER A 481 2.19 -36.18 6.66
CA SER A 481 3.28 -36.64 7.53
C SER A 481 4.57 -35.77 7.43
N ALA A 482 4.72 -35.01 6.36
CA ALA A 482 5.88 -34.13 6.16
C ALA A 482 5.66 -32.72 6.79
N VAL A 483 4.44 -32.42 7.25
CA VAL A 483 4.13 -31.14 7.93
C VAL A 483 4.60 -31.22 9.37
N THR A 484 5.84 -30.87 9.60
CA THR A 484 6.46 -30.81 10.93
C THR A 484 6.57 -29.37 11.42
N ASN A 485 6.65 -29.19 12.74
CA ASN A 485 6.90 -27.86 13.32
C ASN A 485 8.19 -27.22 12.79
N GLU A 486 9.20 -28.04 12.49
CA GLU A 486 10.47 -27.57 11.92
C GLU A 486 10.28 -27.03 10.50
N LEU A 487 9.54 -27.74 9.65
CA LEU A 487 9.21 -27.28 8.31
C LEU A 487 8.41 -25.98 8.34
N VAL A 488 7.38 -25.90 9.21
CA VAL A 488 6.58 -24.67 9.36
C VAL A 488 7.45 -23.50 9.79
N LYS A 489 8.34 -23.69 10.79
CA LYS A 489 9.28 -22.65 11.20
C LYS A 489 10.19 -22.17 10.07
N LYS A 490 10.70 -23.08 9.25
CA LYS A 490 11.54 -22.74 8.08
C LYS A 490 10.75 -21.92 7.05
N ILE A 491 9.53 -22.31 6.74
CA ILE A 491 8.64 -21.57 5.85
C ILE A 491 8.36 -20.16 6.41
N VAL A 492 7.96 -20.07 7.68
CA VAL A 492 7.71 -18.78 8.34
C VAL A 492 8.95 -17.89 8.32
N ASN A 493 10.15 -18.44 8.53
CA ASN A 493 11.40 -17.69 8.52
C ASN A 493 11.78 -17.16 7.14
N LEU A 494 11.28 -17.76 6.04
CA LEU A 494 11.42 -17.20 4.69
C LEU A 494 10.64 -15.89 4.52
N GLY A 495 9.63 -15.63 5.33
CA GLY A 495 8.92 -14.35 5.33
C GLY A 495 9.84 -13.14 5.62
N PRO A 496 9.28 -11.92 5.56
CA PRO A 496 7.87 -11.58 5.40
C PRO A 496 7.32 -11.93 4.02
N TYR A 497 6.05 -12.32 4.00
CA TYR A 497 5.29 -12.58 2.78
C TYR A 497 4.40 -11.38 2.45
N GLY A 498 4.09 -11.21 1.17
CA GLY A 498 3.29 -10.12 0.65
C GLY A 498 3.46 -9.95 -0.85
N ASN A 499 3.30 -8.74 -1.37
CA ASN A 499 3.46 -8.46 -2.79
C ASN A 499 4.87 -8.85 -3.28
N SER A 500 4.94 -9.52 -4.42
CA SER A 500 6.15 -10.08 -5.06
C SER A 500 6.83 -11.22 -4.30
N PHE A 501 6.29 -11.62 -3.15
CA PHE A 501 6.72 -12.81 -2.41
C PHE A 501 5.55 -13.38 -1.60
N GLU A 502 4.57 -13.96 -2.30
CA GLU A 502 3.34 -14.50 -1.71
C GLU A 502 3.64 -15.71 -0.80
N GLU A 503 2.71 -15.99 0.12
CA GLU A 503 2.76 -17.20 0.95
C GLU A 503 2.78 -18.46 0.09
N PRO A 504 3.62 -19.45 0.40
CA PRO A 504 3.67 -20.68 -0.38
C PRO A 504 2.40 -21.50 -0.21
N LEU A 505 1.91 -22.02 -1.33
CA LEU A 505 0.76 -22.90 -1.40
C LEU A 505 1.21 -24.32 -1.73
N PHE A 506 0.62 -25.31 -1.02
CA PHE A 506 0.93 -26.71 -1.21
C PHE A 506 -0.29 -27.53 -1.57
N ILE A 507 -0.10 -28.52 -2.44
CA ILE A 507 -1.12 -29.52 -2.77
C ILE A 507 -0.86 -30.76 -1.93
N PHE A 508 -1.90 -31.29 -1.30
CA PHE A 508 -1.90 -32.56 -0.59
C PHE A 508 -2.57 -33.64 -1.46
N PRO A 509 -1.79 -34.39 -2.26
CA PRO A 509 -2.35 -35.38 -3.18
C PRO A 509 -2.83 -36.62 -2.42
N GLY A 510 -3.92 -37.21 -2.87
CA GLY A 510 -4.43 -38.48 -2.34
C GLY A 510 -4.95 -38.44 -0.89
N HIS A 511 -5.25 -37.24 -0.35
CA HIS A 511 -5.85 -37.11 0.97
C HIS A 511 -7.38 -37.10 0.89
N ARG A 512 -8.00 -37.73 1.88
CA ARG A 512 -9.45 -37.72 2.07
C ARG A 512 -9.80 -36.82 3.26
N ILE A 513 -10.74 -35.91 3.05
CA ILE A 513 -11.30 -35.10 4.14
C ILE A 513 -12.29 -36.01 4.89
N SER A 514 -12.04 -36.25 6.19
CA SER A 514 -12.88 -37.14 7.04
C SER A 514 -13.82 -36.37 7.97
N GLY A 515 -13.62 -35.05 8.12
CA GLY A 515 -14.48 -34.19 8.93
C GLY A 515 -14.29 -32.72 8.56
N LEU A 516 -15.39 -31.99 8.57
CA LEU A 516 -15.41 -30.51 8.35
C LEU A 516 -16.13 -29.91 9.55
N THR A 517 -15.51 -28.90 10.17
CA THR A 517 -16.12 -28.13 11.23
C THR A 517 -16.14 -26.67 10.82
N ALA A 518 -17.34 -26.10 10.72
CA ALA A 518 -17.48 -24.68 10.45
C ALA A 518 -17.02 -23.87 11.67
N LEU A 519 -16.05 -23.00 11.46
CA LEU A 519 -15.59 -22.03 12.44
C LEU A 519 -16.39 -20.73 12.29
N LYS A 520 -16.23 -19.79 13.24
CA LYS A 520 -16.82 -18.45 13.11
C LYS A 520 -16.43 -17.83 11.77
N ASN A 521 -17.38 -17.19 11.10
CA ASN A 521 -17.24 -16.55 9.77
C ASN A 521 -17.09 -17.54 8.59
N GLU A 522 -17.76 -18.70 8.66
CA GLU A 522 -17.83 -19.68 7.55
C GLU A 522 -16.48 -20.28 7.09
N HIS A 523 -15.44 -20.18 7.91
CA HIS A 523 -14.20 -20.94 7.68
C HIS A 523 -14.44 -22.42 8.01
N LEU A 524 -13.99 -23.30 7.10
CA LEU A 524 -14.07 -24.77 7.23
C LEU A 524 -12.75 -25.34 7.72
#